data_7f6cc27e37c48afdf8e9cbda5e76a138
#
_entry.id   7f6cc27e37c48afdf8e9cbda5e76a138
#
_cell.length_a   1.000
_cell.length_b   1.000
_cell.length_c   1.000
_cell.angle_alpha   90.00
_cell.angle_beta   90.00
_cell.angle_gamma   90.00
#
_symmetry.space_group_name_H-M   'P 1'
#
loop_
_entity.id
_entity.type
_entity.pdbx_description
1 polymer ?
#
loop_
_entity_poly.entity_id
_entity_poly.type
_entity_poly.pdbx_seq_one_letter_code
_entity_poly.pdbx_strand_id
1 'polypeptide(L)' 'MKSKDWIDIKKNGMPEEHEVEIMGRTHRESDTVLIRVSNGSIFTDLTINGHWTMMRKYYGADHNLEVTHYQKIVAPVI' A
#
# COMPACT_ATOMS: atom_id res chain seq x y z
N MET A 1 -21.20 -12.01 1.89
CA MET A 1 -20.52 -11.09 1.41
C MET A 1 -19.28 -11.48 0.95
N LYS A 2 -18.75 -11.00 0.03
CA LYS A 2 -17.64 -11.38 -0.43
C LYS A 2 -16.61 -10.54 -0.12
N SER A 3 -15.56 -10.97 0.05
CA SER A 3 -14.44 -10.26 0.38
C SER A 3 -13.82 -9.76 -0.74
N LYS A 4 -14.40 -9.62 -1.70
CA LYS A 4 -14.01 -9.33 -2.75
C LYS A 4 -13.08 -8.41 -3.04
N ASP A 5 -12.79 -7.62 -2.73
CA ASP A 5 -12.04 -6.52 -3.24
C ASP A 5 -10.56 -6.57 -2.96
N TRP A 6 -10.04 -7.67 -2.48
CA TRP A 6 -8.59 -7.80 -2.30
C TRP A 6 -7.92 -7.99 -3.67
N ILE A 7 -6.95 -7.14 -3.96
CA ILE A 7 -6.22 -7.19 -5.20
C ILE A 7 -4.90 -7.90 -4.95
N ASP A 8 -4.68 -8.99 -5.66
CA ASP A 8 -3.47 -9.81 -5.51
C ASP A 8 -2.31 -9.12 -6.22
N ILE A 9 -1.30 -8.70 -5.46
CA ILE A 9 -0.18 -7.97 -6.02
C ILE A 9 0.62 -8.80 -7.02
N LYS A 10 0.74 -10.08 -6.78
CA LYS A 10 1.48 -10.92 -7.69
C LYS A 10 0.84 -10.99 -9.05
N LYS A 11 -0.49 -10.93 -9.13
CA LYS A 11 -1.18 -10.98 -10.39
C LYS A 11 -1.36 -9.61 -11.01
N ASN A 12 -1.59 -8.60 -10.21
CA ASN A 12 -2.02 -7.30 -10.72
C ASN A 12 -1.02 -6.18 -10.51
N GLY A 13 0.05 -6.43 -9.80
CA GLY A 13 1.07 -5.42 -9.56
C GLY A 13 0.76 -4.55 -8.36
N MET A 14 1.66 -3.63 -8.07
CA MET A 14 1.54 -2.73 -6.94
C MET A 14 0.47 -1.67 -7.20
N PRO A 15 0.00 -0.99 -6.16
CA PRO A 15 -0.97 0.08 -6.37
C PRO A 15 -0.40 1.17 -7.28
N GLU A 16 -1.28 1.80 -8.00
CA GLU A 16 -0.88 2.85 -8.91
C GLU A 16 -0.38 4.05 -8.13
N GLU A 17 0.68 4.67 -8.59
CA GLU A 17 1.24 5.85 -7.97
C GLU A 17 1.04 7.06 -8.85
N HIS A 18 0.94 8.23 -8.22
CA HIS A 18 0.86 9.49 -8.95
C HIS A 18 1.98 10.40 -8.48
N GLU A 19 2.31 11.40 -9.27
CA GLU A 19 3.39 12.28 -8.96
C GLU A 19 2.95 13.34 -7.98
N VAL A 20 3.77 13.60 -6.97
CA VAL A 20 3.49 14.61 -5.96
C VAL A 20 4.69 15.53 -5.85
N GLU A 21 4.45 16.82 -5.81
CA GLU A 21 5.53 17.78 -5.65
C GLU A 21 5.45 18.44 -4.28
N ILE A 22 6.54 18.39 -3.53
CA ILE A 22 6.62 19.00 -2.22
C ILE A 22 7.92 19.78 -2.13
N MET A 23 7.83 21.07 -1.89
CA MET A 23 8.99 21.94 -1.72
C MET A 23 9.99 21.81 -2.84
N GLY A 24 9.50 21.78 -4.07
CA GLY A 24 10.37 21.74 -5.23
C GLY A 24 10.91 20.38 -5.59
N ARG A 25 10.54 19.34 -4.83
CA ARG A 25 10.98 18.00 -5.12
C ARG A 25 9.77 17.16 -5.50
N THR A 26 9.93 16.29 -6.44
CA THR A 26 8.83 15.42 -6.86
C THR A 26 9.13 13.98 -6.48
N HIS A 27 8.10 13.25 -6.14
CA HIS A 27 8.19 11.82 -5.92
C HIS A 27 6.88 11.20 -6.35
N ARG A 28 6.79 9.89 -6.37
CA ARG A 28 5.57 9.20 -6.72
C ARG A 28 5.04 8.50 -5.49
N GLU A 29 3.75 8.59 -5.27
CA GLU A 29 3.15 7.90 -4.14
C GLU A 29 1.77 7.38 -4.51
N SER A 30 1.35 6.30 -3.87
CA SER A 30 0.03 5.76 -4.07
C SER A 30 -0.93 6.40 -3.08
N ASP A 31 -2.22 6.18 -3.28
CA ASP A 31 -3.19 6.52 -2.25
C ASP A 31 -2.97 5.56 -1.09
N THR A 32 -3.48 5.92 0.08
CA THR A 32 -3.45 5.02 1.22
C THR A 32 -4.41 3.88 0.95
N VAL A 33 -3.95 2.66 1.13
CA VAL A 33 -4.76 1.47 0.88
C VAL A 33 -4.70 0.55 2.09
N LEU A 34 -5.64 -0.36 2.19
CA LEU A 34 -5.59 -1.41 3.20
C LEU A 34 -4.70 -2.50 2.64
N ILE A 35 -3.77 -3.01 3.44
CA ILE A 35 -2.87 -4.06 2.95
C ILE A 35 -2.96 -5.30 3.82
N ARG A 36 -2.65 -6.43 3.20
CA ARG A 36 -2.55 -7.70 3.90
C ARG A 36 -1.11 -8.18 3.75
N VAL A 37 -0.50 -8.52 4.86
CA VAL A 37 0.90 -8.90 4.91
C VAL A 37 1.02 -10.41 5.02
N SER A 38 2.15 -10.96 4.59
CA SER A 38 2.36 -12.41 4.59
C SER A 38 2.25 -13.05 5.97
N ASN A 39 2.39 -12.28 7.03
CA ASN A 39 2.22 -12.82 8.38
C ASN A 39 0.76 -12.74 8.86
N GLY A 40 -0.16 -12.35 8.01
CA GLY A 40 -1.58 -12.25 8.37
C GLY A 40 -2.02 -10.89 8.87
N SER A 41 -1.10 -9.97 9.08
CA SER A 41 -1.47 -8.64 9.58
C SER A 41 -2.19 -7.83 8.51
N ILE A 42 -3.11 -6.99 8.93
CA ILE A 42 -3.85 -6.12 8.04
C ILE A 42 -3.81 -4.71 8.63
N PHE A 43 -3.37 -3.75 7.85
CA PHE A 43 -3.36 -2.35 8.27
C PHE A 43 -3.27 -1.47 7.03
N THR A 44 -3.29 -0.16 7.22
CA THR A 44 -3.25 0.76 6.08
C THR A 44 -1.81 1.17 5.79
N ASP A 45 -1.50 1.38 4.54
CA ASP A 45 -0.18 1.80 4.11
C ASP A 45 -0.29 2.48 2.75
N LEU A 46 0.78 3.10 2.32
CA LEU A 46 0.88 3.65 0.97
C LEU A 46 2.29 3.42 0.49
N THR A 47 2.49 3.51 -0.82
CA THR A 47 3.83 3.36 -1.37
C THR A 47 4.37 4.73 -1.75
N ILE A 48 5.69 4.89 -1.60
CA ILE A 48 6.40 6.07 -2.09
C ILE A 48 7.55 5.53 -2.91
N ASN A 49 7.61 5.92 -4.15
CA ASN A 49 8.62 5.45 -5.11
C ASN A 49 8.72 3.93 -5.12
N GLY A 50 7.56 3.27 -5.03
CA GLY A 50 7.50 1.81 -5.10
C GLY A 50 7.75 1.08 -3.80
N HIS A 51 7.93 1.78 -2.68
CA HIS A 51 8.23 1.15 -1.40
C HIS A 51 7.13 1.41 -0.39
N TRP A 52 6.74 0.38 0.33
CA TRP A 52 5.73 0.50 1.37
C TRP A 52 6.31 1.25 2.56
N THR A 53 5.61 2.27 3.06
CA THR A 53 6.16 3.14 4.10
C THR A 53 5.92 2.61 5.50
N MET A 54 4.71 2.17 5.82
CA MET A 54 4.41 1.70 7.17
C MET A 54 5.01 0.34 7.43
N MET A 55 5.18 -0.48 6.40
CA MET A 55 5.87 -1.75 6.55
C MET A 55 7.27 -1.52 7.10
N ARG A 56 7.96 -0.52 6.55
CA ARG A 56 9.30 -0.23 6.99
C ARG A 56 9.30 0.33 8.40
N LYS A 57 8.29 1.15 8.71
CA LYS A 57 8.20 1.75 10.03
C LYS A 57 7.92 0.72 11.11
N TYR A 58 7.02 -0.22 10.86
CA TYR A 58 6.64 -1.19 11.87
C TYR A 58 7.61 -2.36 12.00
N TYR A 59 8.23 -2.78 10.92
CA TYR A 59 9.05 -3.99 10.90
C TYR A 59 10.53 -3.72 10.64
N GLY A 60 10.90 -2.48 10.31
CA GLY A 60 12.29 -2.14 10.02
C GLY A 60 12.64 -2.40 8.57
N ALA A 61 13.83 -2.00 8.16
CA ALA A 61 14.24 -2.13 6.77
C ALA A 61 14.60 -3.57 6.39
N ASP A 62 14.95 -4.39 7.37
CA ASP A 62 15.42 -5.73 7.08
C ASP A 62 14.39 -6.83 7.24
N HIS A 63 13.11 -6.48 7.27
CA HIS A 63 12.10 -7.50 7.44
C HIS A 63 11.99 -8.39 6.21
N ASN A 64 11.54 -9.64 6.40
CA ASN A 64 11.35 -10.53 5.30
C ASN A 64 9.90 -10.67 4.95
N LEU A 65 9.03 -9.77 5.39
CA LEU A 65 7.60 -9.86 5.15
C LEU A 65 7.24 -9.23 3.82
N GLU A 66 6.16 -9.69 3.22
CA GLU A 66 5.70 -9.14 1.96
C GLU A 66 4.27 -8.70 2.09
N VAL A 67 3.90 -7.63 1.41
CA VAL A 67 2.50 -7.27 1.25
C VAL A 67 1.98 -8.11 0.09
N THR A 68 1.00 -8.95 0.36
CA THR A 68 0.50 -9.87 -0.66
C THR A 68 -0.70 -9.32 -1.40
N HIS A 69 -1.52 -8.53 -0.71
CA HIS A 69 -2.76 -8.00 -1.29
C HIS A 69 -2.99 -6.58 -0.81
N TYR A 70 -3.74 -5.82 -1.56
CA TYR A 70 -4.21 -4.54 -1.09
C TYR A 70 -5.66 -4.32 -1.50
N GLN A 71 -6.30 -3.36 -0.88
CA GLN A 71 -7.69 -3.05 -1.17
C GLN A 71 -7.83 -1.55 -1.10
N LYS A 72 -8.46 -0.96 -2.09
CA LYS A 72 -8.66 0.48 -2.11
C LYS A 72 -9.65 0.86 -1.02
N ILE A 73 -9.37 1.99 -0.38
CA ILE A 73 -10.24 2.50 0.66
C ILE A 73 -11.13 3.54 0.00
N VAL A 74 -12.43 3.37 0.17
CA VAL A 74 -13.38 4.28 -0.41
C VAL A 74 -13.97 5.11 0.72
N ALA A 75 -13.79 6.42 0.64
CA ALA A 75 -14.31 7.29 1.67
C ALA A 75 -15.84 7.34 1.57
N PRO A 76 -16.52 7.44 2.69
CA PRO A 76 -17.96 7.51 2.64
C PRO A 76 -18.40 8.81 1.98
N VAL A 77 -19.51 8.74 1.29
CA VAL A 77 -20.05 9.91 0.64
C VAL A 77 -21.05 10.53 1.59
N ILE A 78 -20.89 11.77 1.86
CA ILE A 78 -21.74 12.44 2.83
C ILE A 78 -22.74 13.32 2.17
#